data_177e53a13682601cdfe48de44ce97591
#
_entry.id   177e53a13682601cdfe48de44ce97591
#
_cell.length_a   1.000
_cell.length_b   1.000
_cell.length_c   1.000
_cell.angle_alpha   90.00
_cell.angle_beta   90.00
_cell.angle_gamma   90.00
#
_symmetry.space_group_name_H-M   'P 1'
#
loop_
_entity.id
_entity.type
_entity.pdbx_description
1 polymer ?
#
loop_
_entity_poly.entity_id
_entity_poly.type
_entity_poly.pdbx_seq_one_letter_code
_entity_poly.pdbx_strand_id
1 'polypeptide(L)'
;MTNIKKNYYGVELGLDFKLTSFLNFKALGTWSEGKNINNADVIYMNSTKSTYNKDVVYNKGMHEANTPLSVYSGILSFHKAGWFIDLSGNYYDRIYLSYAPSLRYGNTLRTMGTALGGMDADGNYTPYAQSEGKGGFMLDASIGKSLYLPHGSLSINLMITNLLNNQKIVSGGYEQSRSNYTINRATGAATTRAYDFYRNPKKYYVNGINGMLNVAYKF
;
A
#
# COMPACT_ATOMS: atom_id res chain seq x y z
N MET A 1 1.13 -21.21 6.72
CA MET A 1 0.60 -21.34 5.37
C MET A 1 1.71 -21.86 4.46
N THR A 2 1.38 -22.76 3.57
CA THR A 2 2.29 -23.41 2.62
C THR A 2 1.68 -23.40 1.21
N ASN A 3 2.44 -23.87 0.21
CA ASN A 3 1.97 -23.95 -1.17
C ASN A 3 1.45 -22.61 -1.73
N ILE A 4 2.13 -21.50 -1.41
CA ILE A 4 1.79 -20.17 -1.93
C ILE A 4 2.55 -19.98 -3.25
N LYS A 5 1.80 -19.73 -4.32
CA LYS A 5 2.36 -19.37 -5.62
C LYS A 5 1.91 -17.98 -5.98
N LYS A 6 2.86 -17.14 -6.38
CA LYS A 6 2.59 -15.76 -6.78
C LYS A 6 3.10 -15.52 -8.20
N ASN A 7 2.44 -14.64 -8.91
CA ASN A 7 2.90 -14.13 -10.19
C ASN A 7 3.16 -12.63 -10.07
N TYR A 8 4.29 -12.17 -10.63
CA TYR A 8 4.69 -10.76 -10.68
C TYR A 8 5.06 -10.42 -12.12
N TYR A 9 4.50 -9.34 -12.61
CA TYR A 9 4.85 -8.76 -13.90
C TYR A 9 4.55 -7.26 -13.90
N GLY A 10 5.20 -6.53 -14.79
CA GLY A 10 4.99 -5.09 -14.89
C GLY A 10 5.77 -4.46 -16.02
N VAL A 11 5.56 -3.17 -16.19
CA VAL A 11 6.26 -2.32 -17.14
C VAL A 11 6.75 -1.08 -16.40
N GLU A 12 7.99 -0.72 -16.63
CA GLU A 12 8.60 0.51 -16.14
C GLU A 12 9.08 1.33 -17.34
N LEU A 13 8.81 2.64 -17.31
CA LEU A 13 9.25 3.59 -18.32
C LEU A 13 9.88 4.79 -17.62
N GLY A 14 11.09 5.16 -18.08
CA GLY A 14 11.77 6.37 -17.66
C GLY A 14 12.17 7.21 -18.88
N LEU A 15 11.86 8.49 -18.84
CA LEU A 15 12.19 9.47 -19.87
C LEU A 15 12.93 10.64 -19.22
N ASP A 16 13.95 11.15 -19.89
CA ASP A 16 14.76 12.28 -19.45
C ASP A 16 14.89 13.28 -20.61
N PHE A 17 14.34 14.48 -20.42
CA PHE A 17 14.29 15.52 -21.41
C PHE A 17 15.10 16.75 -20.97
N LYS A 18 16.21 17.01 -21.64
CA LYS A 18 16.96 18.25 -21.50
C LYS A 18 16.21 19.37 -22.24
N LEU A 19 15.40 20.15 -21.54
CA LEU A 19 14.61 21.23 -22.13
C LEU A 19 15.50 22.42 -22.49
N THR A 20 16.46 22.75 -21.61
CA THR A 20 17.49 23.79 -21.85
C THR A 20 18.78 23.37 -21.16
N SER A 21 19.83 24.20 -21.22
CA SER A 21 21.08 23.98 -20.48
C SER A 21 20.94 24.04 -18.94
N PHE A 22 19.81 24.57 -18.45
CA PHE A 22 19.55 24.77 -17.02
C PHE A 22 18.21 24.17 -16.56
N LEU A 23 17.43 23.60 -17.47
CA LEU A 23 16.10 23.04 -17.17
C LEU A 23 16.02 21.62 -17.73
N ASN A 24 15.70 20.68 -16.85
CA ASN A 24 15.50 19.27 -17.17
C ASN A 24 14.14 18.78 -16.68
N PHE A 25 13.50 17.90 -17.45
CA PHE A 25 12.25 17.23 -17.07
C PHE A 25 12.43 15.72 -17.17
N LYS A 26 12.07 15.02 -16.08
CA LYS A 26 12.03 13.56 -16.04
C LYS A 26 10.60 13.09 -15.85
N ALA A 27 10.20 12.08 -16.61
CA ALA A 27 8.95 11.36 -16.41
C ALA A 27 9.25 9.88 -16.12
N LEU A 28 8.65 9.36 -15.09
CA LEU A 28 8.82 7.98 -14.64
C LEU A 28 7.44 7.35 -14.47
N GLY A 29 7.28 6.12 -14.90
CA GLY A 29 6.03 5.39 -14.74
C GLY A 29 6.30 3.92 -14.49
N THR A 30 5.65 3.37 -13.47
CA THR A 30 5.63 1.95 -13.16
C THR A 30 4.19 1.49 -13.08
N TRP A 31 3.88 0.46 -13.83
CA TRP A 31 2.65 -0.31 -13.68
C TRP A 31 3.03 -1.76 -13.45
N SER A 32 2.58 -2.31 -12.34
CA SER A 32 2.91 -3.70 -11.98
C SER A 32 1.69 -4.46 -11.48
N GLU A 33 1.80 -5.76 -11.46
CA GLU A 33 0.84 -6.69 -10.90
C GLU A 33 1.58 -7.74 -10.09
N GLY A 34 1.12 -7.97 -8.86
CA GLY A 34 1.63 -9.04 -8.00
C GLY A 34 0.45 -9.69 -7.29
N LYS A 35 0.16 -10.96 -7.60
CA LYS A 35 -0.99 -11.65 -7.00
C LYS A 35 -0.78 -13.15 -6.83
N ASN A 36 -1.53 -13.71 -5.90
CA ASN A 36 -1.59 -15.14 -5.69
C ASN A 36 -2.31 -15.81 -6.88
N ILE A 37 -1.71 -16.88 -7.44
CA ILE A 37 -2.30 -17.62 -8.56
C ILE A 37 -3.01 -18.89 -8.13
N ASN A 38 -2.87 -19.29 -6.86
CA ASN A 38 -3.56 -20.43 -6.25
C ASN A 38 -4.04 -20.08 -4.83
N ASN A 39 -4.87 -20.94 -4.28
CA ASN A 39 -5.19 -20.95 -2.86
C ASN A 39 -4.07 -21.63 -2.09
N ALA A 40 -3.78 -21.14 -0.88
CA ALA A 40 -2.73 -21.66 -0.03
C ALA A 40 -3.27 -22.74 0.93
N ASP A 41 -2.40 -23.67 1.33
CA ASP A 41 -2.71 -24.62 2.40
C ASP A 41 -2.36 -24.03 3.76
N VAL A 42 -3.14 -24.36 4.77
CA VAL A 42 -2.91 -23.91 6.15
C VAL A 42 -3.07 -25.06 7.14
N ILE A 43 -2.19 -25.06 8.13
CA ILE A 43 -2.35 -25.87 9.33
C ILE A 43 -2.41 -24.90 10.51
N TYR A 44 -3.44 -24.98 11.30
CA TYR A 44 -3.60 -24.16 12.51
C TYR A 44 -4.06 -24.99 13.69
N MET A 45 -3.62 -24.58 14.88
CA MET A 45 -4.00 -25.24 16.13
C MET A 45 -5.26 -24.60 16.69
N ASN A 46 -6.23 -25.42 17.07
CA ASN A 46 -7.32 -24.98 17.90
C ASN A 46 -6.91 -25.14 19.37
N SER A 47 -6.53 -24.03 20.00
CA SER A 47 -6.05 -24.02 21.39
C SER A 47 -7.08 -24.55 22.41
N THR A 48 -8.36 -24.39 22.10
CA THR A 48 -9.45 -24.90 23.01
C THR A 48 -9.55 -26.42 22.99
N LYS A 49 -9.21 -27.04 21.86
CA LYS A 49 -9.33 -28.50 21.68
C LYS A 49 -7.99 -29.23 21.59
N SER A 50 -6.88 -28.48 21.63
CA SER A 50 -5.51 -28.99 21.44
C SER A 50 -5.36 -29.85 20.18
N THR A 51 -6.11 -29.51 19.12
CA THR A 51 -6.13 -30.24 17.85
C THR A 51 -5.58 -29.39 16.69
N TYR A 52 -4.88 -30.04 15.77
CA TYR A 52 -4.44 -29.44 14.53
C TYR A 52 -5.52 -29.60 13.45
N ASN A 53 -5.83 -28.50 12.80
CA ASN A 53 -6.75 -28.48 11.67
C ASN A 53 -5.98 -28.19 10.40
N LYS A 54 -6.27 -28.94 9.34
CA LYS A 54 -5.83 -28.65 7.97
C LYS A 54 -6.97 -27.97 7.25
N ASP A 55 -6.67 -26.91 6.51
CA ASP A 55 -7.66 -26.14 5.75
C ASP A 55 -7.01 -25.47 4.55
N VAL A 56 -7.81 -24.86 3.71
CA VAL A 56 -7.38 -24.07 2.54
C VAL A 56 -7.70 -22.60 2.82
N VAL A 57 -6.76 -21.73 2.47
CA VAL A 57 -6.96 -20.29 2.45
C VAL A 57 -7.37 -19.87 1.05
N TYR A 58 -8.58 -19.40 0.88
CA TYR A 58 -9.11 -18.93 -0.41
C TYR A 58 -8.56 -17.54 -0.72
N ASN A 59 -7.30 -17.47 -1.13
CA ASN A 59 -6.57 -16.23 -1.39
C ASN A 59 -6.08 -16.10 -2.83
N LYS A 60 -6.52 -16.96 -3.74
CA LYS A 60 -6.27 -16.81 -5.16
C LYS A 60 -6.82 -15.46 -5.66
N GLY A 61 -6.01 -14.74 -6.44
CA GLY A 61 -6.34 -13.42 -6.95
C GLY A 61 -6.07 -12.27 -5.99
N MET A 62 -5.70 -12.52 -4.72
CA MET A 62 -5.29 -11.47 -3.79
C MET A 62 -3.94 -10.88 -4.21
N HIS A 63 -3.87 -9.55 -4.19
CA HIS A 63 -2.71 -8.78 -4.61
C HIS A 63 -1.65 -8.68 -3.51
N GLU A 64 -0.44 -8.30 -3.92
CA GLU A 64 0.61 -7.87 -2.99
C GLU A 64 0.13 -6.65 -2.22
N ALA A 65 0.43 -6.61 -0.93
CA ALA A 65 -0.13 -5.62 -0.03
C ALA A 65 0.87 -4.54 0.37
N ASN A 66 0.35 -3.35 0.71
CA ASN A 66 1.10 -2.23 1.27
C ASN A 66 2.19 -1.67 0.35
N THR A 67 2.05 -1.88 -0.95
CA THR A 67 2.92 -1.31 -1.98
C THR A 67 2.02 -0.82 -3.11
N PRO A 68 2.18 0.42 -3.59
CA PRO A 68 1.46 0.88 -4.76
C PRO A 68 1.90 0.08 -5.98
N LEU A 69 0.95 -0.52 -6.69
CA LEU A 69 1.21 -1.27 -7.92
C LEU A 69 1.29 -0.36 -9.15
N SER A 70 0.89 0.91 -9.00
CA SER A 70 1.06 1.93 -10.02
C SER A 70 1.66 3.18 -9.39
N VAL A 71 2.76 3.66 -9.97
CA VAL A 71 3.45 4.89 -9.55
C VAL A 71 3.81 5.69 -10.80
N TYR A 72 3.45 6.96 -10.81
CA TYR A 72 3.81 7.89 -11.88
C TYR A 72 4.45 9.13 -11.27
N SER A 73 5.58 9.55 -11.81
CA SER A 73 6.34 10.71 -11.33
C SER A 73 6.73 11.63 -12.46
N GLY A 74 6.61 12.93 -12.22
CA GLY A 74 7.17 13.98 -13.07
C GLY A 74 8.08 14.88 -12.24
N ILE A 75 9.32 15.05 -12.66
CA ILE A 75 10.33 15.84 -11.95
C ILE A 75 10.81 16.96 -12.86
N LEU A 76 10.64 18.20 -12.43
CA LEU A 76 11.19 19.38 -13.10
C LEU A 76 12.37 19.90 -12.29
N SER A 77 13.55 19.91 -12.90
CA SER A 77 14.82 20.33 -12.27
C SER A 77 15.37 21.57 -12.94
N PHE A 78 15.65 22.59 -12.16
CA PHE A 78 16.29 23.83 -12.60
C PHE A 78 17.66 24.01 -11.89
N HIS A 79 18.71 24.17 -12.69
CA HIS A 79 20.07 24.38 -12.19
C HIS A 79 20.75 25.52 -12.94
N LYS A 80 20.91 26.69 -12.30
CA LYS A 80 21.58 27.84 -12.89
C LYS A 80 22.19 28.76 -11.83
N ALA A 81 23.41 29.23 -12.07
CA ALA A 81 24.08 30.22 -11.22
C ALA A 81 24.11 29.86 -9.73
N GLY A 82 24.36 28.58 -9.42
CA GLY A 82 24.37 28.08 -8.04
C GLY A 82 22.99 27.81 -7.42
N TRP A 83 21.89 28.15 -8.09
CA TRP A 83 20.55 27.72 -7.72
C TRP A 83 20.29 26.29 -8.21
N PHE A 84 19.60 25.51 -7.37
CA PHE A 84 19.02 24.23 -7.73
C PHE A 84 17.61 24.14 -7.16
N ILE A 85 16.66 23.86 -8.02
CA ILE A 85 15.25 23.78 -7.68
C ILE A 85 14.71 22.53 -8.35
N ASP A 86 14.13 21.64 -7.53
CA ASP A 86 13.45 20.45 -8.02
C ASP A 86 12.00 20.48 -7.56
N LEU A 87 11.09 20.21 -8.48
CA LEU A 87 9.67 20.02 -8.22
C LEU A 87 9.27 18.64 -8.70
N SER A 88 8.81 17.79 -7.78
CA SER A 88 8.45 16.40 -8.06
C SER A 88 6.97 16.15 -7.78
N GLY A 89 6.20 15.87 -8.82
CA GLY A 89 4.83 15.42 -8.71
C GLY A 89 4.76 13.90 -8.79
N ASN A 90 4.16 13.25 -7.79
CA ASN A 90 4.08 11.81 -7.66
C ASN A 90 2.62 11.37 -7.52
N TYR A 91 2.18 10.40 -8.32
CA TYR A 91 0.85 9.81 -8.22
C TYR A 91 0.98 8.31 -7.89
N TYR A 92 0.28 7.90 -6.84
CA TYR A 92 0.26 6.53 -6.33
C TYR A 92 -1.13 5.96 -6.47
N ASP A 93 -1.23 4.69 -6.90
CA ASP A 93 -2.51 4.02 -7.09
C ASP A 93 -2.39 2.51 -6.90
N ARG A 94 -3.54 1.83 -6.81
CA ARG A 94 -3.65 0.38 -6.65
C ARG A 94 -2.89 -0.13 -5.43
N ILE A 95 -3.19 0.45 -4.27
CA ILE A 95 -2.58 0.11 -2.98
C ILE A 95 -3.50 -0.86 -2.25
N TYR A 96 -3.21 -2.15 -2.32
CA TYR A 96 -3.99 -3.17 -1.63
C TYR A 96 -3.56 -3.30 -0.17
N LEU A 97 -4.51 -3.54 0.73
CA LEU A 97 -4.23 -3.76 2.14
C LEU A 97 -3.93 -5.24 2.41
N SER A 98 -3.19 -5.52 3.48
CA SER A 98 -2.97 -6.90 3.90
C SER A 98 -4.30 -7.58 4.22
N TYR A 99 -4.59 -8.68 3.58
CA TYR A 99 -5.78 -9.46 3.88
C TYR A 99 -5.59 -10.33 5.14
N ALA A 100 -6.70 -10.65 5.80
CA ALA A 100 -6.71 -11.55 6.97
C ALA A 100 -6.95 -13.00 6.51
N PRO A 101 -5.93 -13.88 6.52
CA PRO A 101 -6.08 -15.25 6.03
C PRO A 101 -7.16 -16.05 6.79
N SER A 102 -7.30 -15.83 8.09
CA SER A 102 -8.28 -16.53 8.92
C SER A 102 -9.74 -16.28 8.51
N LEU A 103 -10.04 -15.15 7.89
CA LEU A 103 -11.35 -14.84 7.36
C LEU A 103 -11.61 -15.53 5.99
N ARG A 104 -10.59 -16.16 5.42
CA ARG A 104 -10.63 -16.86 4.13
C ARG A 104 -10.33 -18.35 4.25
N TYR A 105 -10.32 -18.90 5.47
CA TYR A 105 -10.28 -20.35 5.67
C TYR A 105 -11.58 -21.00 5.18
N GLY A 106 -11.48 -22.12 4.50
CA GLY A 106 -12.65 -22.86 4.02
C GLY A 106 -13.64 -23.16 5.14
N ASN A 107 -13.15 -23.54 6.31
CA ASN A 107 -13.99 -23.76 7.48
C ASN A 107 -14.69 -22.49 7.98
N THR A 108 -14.01 -21.35 7.93
CA THR A 108 -14.59 -20.06 8.30
C THR A 108 -15.67 -19.65 7.29
N LEU A 109 -15.38 -19.74 6.00
CA LEU A 109 -16.33 -19.38 4.93
C LEU A 109 -17.59 -20.27 4.99
N ARG A 110 -17.42 -21.56 5.23
CA ARG A 110 -18.56 -22.49 5.40
C ARG A 110 -19.43 -22.13 6.60
N THR A 111 -18.82 -21.71 7.71
CA THR A 111 -19.56 -21.40 8.95
C THR A 111 -20.24 -20.03 8.88
N MET A 112 -19.61 -19.06 8.21
CA MET A 112 -20.08 -17.68 8.19
C MET A 112 -20.98 -17.37 6.97
N GLY A 113 -20.98 -18.25 5.98
CA GLY A 113 -21.83 -18.13 4.81
C GLY A 113 -21.67 -16.77 4.12
N THR A 114 -22.77 -16.15 3.76
CA THR A 114 -22.82 -14.87 3.03
C THR A 114 -22.22 -13.68 3.79
N ALA A 115 -22.04 -13.78 5.11
CA ALA A 115 -21.46 -12.68 5.92
C ALA A 115 -20.02 -12.33 5.53
N LEU A 116 -19.26 -13.31 5.00
CA LEU A 116 -17.88 -13.12 4.54
C LEU A 116 -17.68 -13.40 3.03
N GLY A 117 -18.72 -13.22 2.23
CA GLY A 117 -18.73 -13.60 0.83
C GLY A 117 -19.28 -15.01 0.59
N GLY A 118 -18.99 -15.96 1.50
CA GLY A 118 -19.64 -17.25 1.58
C GLY A 118 -19.42 -18.18 0.39
N MET A 119 -20.52 -18.78 -0.08
CA MET A 119 -20.54 -19.68 -1.22
C MET A 119 -21.44 -19.10 -2.33
N ASP A 120 -21.06 -19.33 -3.57
CA ASP A 120 -21.93 -19.05 -4.72
C ASP A 120 -23.05 -20.11 -4.89
N ALA A 121 -23.88 -19.93 -5.90
CA ALA A 121 -25.00 -20.84 -6.18
C ALA A 121 -24.51 -22.27 -6.55
N ASP A 122 -23.30 -22.39 -7.04
CA ASP A 122 -22.66 -23.63 -7.45
C ASP A 122 -21.90 -24.34 -6.33
N GLY A 123 -21.91 -23.76 -5.13
CA GLY A 123 -21.24 -24.31 -3.96
C GLY A 123 -19.74 -24.01 -3.87
N ASN A 124 -19.21 -23.07 -4.67
CA ASN A 124 -17.80 -22.67 -4.57
C ASN A 124 -17.63 -21.58 -3.51
N TYR A 125 -16.52 -21.62 -2.79
CA TYR A 125 -16.21 -20.55 -1.84
C TYR A 125 -15.79 -19.26 -2.55
N THR A 126 -16.51 -18.18 -2.26
CA THR A 126 -16.33 -16.84 -2.81
C THR A 126 -15.99 -15.85 -1.69
N PRO A 127 -14.73 -15.77 -1.23
CA PRO A 127 -14.38 -14.80 -0.22
C PRO A 127 -14.55 -13.37 -0.77
N TYR A 128 -14.88 -12.42 0.11
CA TYR A 128 -14.98 -11.03 -0.29
C TYR A 128 -13.62 -10.49 -0.81
N ALA A 129 -13.69 -9.47 -1.66
CA ALA A 129 -12.51 -8.87 -2.29
C ALA A 129 -11.55 -8.29 -1.24
N GLN A 130 -10.27 -8.27 -1.58
CA GLN A 130 -9.25 -7.61 -0.78
C GLN A 130 -9.51 -6.11 -0.72
N SER A 131 -9.34 -5.52 0.46
CA SER A 131 -9.52 -4.08 0.65
C SER A 131 -8.44 -3.30 -0.08
N GLU A 132 -8.85 -2.21 -0.73
CA GLU A 132 -7.97 -1.30 -1.45
C GLU A 132 -7.88 0.05 -0.72
N GLY A 133 -6.70 0.62 -0.69
CA GLY A 133 -6.42 1.94 -0.18
C GLY A 133 -6.62 3.00 -1.26
N LYS A 134 -7.04 4.19 -0.85
CA LYS A 134 -7.15 5.33 -1.75
C LYS A 134 -5.77 5.82 -2.16
N GLY A 135 -5.49 5.83 -3.45
CA GLY A 135 -4.33 6.47 -4.04
C GLY A 135 -4.46 8.00 -4.10
N GLY A 136 -3.48 8.66 -4.71
CA GLY A 136 -3.54 10.10 -4.91
C GLY A 136 -2.22 10.72 -5.30
N PHE A 137 -2.26 12.05 -5.45
CA PHE A 137 -1.14 12.86 -5.90
C PHE A 137 -0.44 13.55 -4.71
N MET A 138 0.89 13.49 -4.70
CA MET A 138 1.78 14.25 -3.81
C MET A 138 2.70 15.16 -4.62
N LEU A 139 2.97 16.34 -4.10
CA LEU A 139 3.93 17.30 -4.64
C LEU A 139 5.04 17.52 -3.63
N ASP A 140 6.28 17.29 -4.04
CA ASP A 140 7.47 17.56 -3.26
C ASP A 140 8.29 18.66 -3.94
N ALA A 141 8.98 19.48 -3.16
CA ALA A 141 9.81 20.55 -3.65
C ALA A 141 11.16 20.59 -2.91
N SER A 142 12.20 20.91 -3.64
CA SER A 142 13.52 21.21 -3.08
C SER A 142 14.02 22.51 -3.69
N ILE A 143 14.46 23.45 -2.88
CA ILE A 143 15.09 24.69 -3.35
C ILE A 143 16.37 24.92 -2.56
N GLY A 144 17.45 25.17 -3.27
CA GLY A 144 18.73 25.46 -2.66
C GLY A 144 19.61 26.39 -3.46
N LYS A 145 20.63 26.87 -2.76
CA LYS A 145 21.63 27.79 -3.30
C LYS A 145 23.00 27.40 -2.83
N SER A 146 23.94 27.31 -3.74
CA SER A 146 25.36 27.23 -3.45
C SER A 146 26.02 28.61 -3.64
N LEU A 147 26.68 29.08 -2.61
CA LEU A 147 27.45 30.33 -2.59
C LEU A 147 28.95 29.98 -2.54
N TYR A 148 29.69 30.48 -3.50
CA TYR A 148 31.13 30.33 -3.53
C TYR A 148 31.78 31.51 -2.81
N LEU A 149 32.52 31.23 -1.76
CA LEU A 149 33.21 32.19 -0.89
C LEU A 149 34.71 32.12 -1.14
N PRO A 150 35.49 33.17 -0.79
CA PRO A 150 36.95 33.14 -0.98
C PRO A 150 37.68 31.96 -0.33
N HIS A 151 37.16 31.44 0.77
CA HIS A 151 37.73 30.35 1.54
C HIS A 151 36.82 29.12 1.67
N GLY A 152 35.93 28.89 0.69
CA GLY A 152 35.11 27.72 0.71
C GLY A 152 33.78 27.89 -0.03
N SER A 153 32.82 27.00 0.22
CA SER A 153 31.50 27.09 -0.36
C SER A 153 30.42 26.81 0.71
N LEU A 154 29.35 27.60 0.68
CA LEU A 154 28.18 27.43 1.52
C LEU A 154 27.01 26.94 0.65
N SER A 155 26.41 25.82 1.02
CA SER A 155 25.20 25.30 0.36
C SER A 155 24.05 25.29 1.37
N ILE A 156 22.93 25.87 0.97
CA ILE A 156 21.69 25.90 1.75
C ILE A 156 20.62 25.23 0.92
N ASN A 157 19.90 24.27 1.48
CA ASN A 157 18.81 23.56 0.80
C ASN A 157 17.61 23.38 1.74
N LEU A 158 16.43 23.83 1.28
CA LEU A 158 15.15 23.57 1.89
C LEU A 158 14.42 22.50 1.07
N MET A 159 14.09 21.37 1.71
CA MET A 159 13.26 20.33 1.13
C MET A 159 11.88 20.35 1.80
N ILE A 160 10.83 20.24 1.03
CA ILE A 160 9.45 20.16 1.51
C ILE A 160 8.82 18.94 0.83
N THR A 161 8.34 18.00 1.64
CA THR A 161 7.57 16.85 1.15
C THR A 161 6.09 17.07 1.40
N ASN A 162 5.27 16.57 0.48
CA ASN A 162 3.83 16.72 0.50
C ASN A 162 3.38 18.19 0.63
N LEU A 163 3.90 19.05 -0.25
CA LEU A 163 3.62 20.50 -0.28
C LEU A 163 2.11 20.83 -0.32
N LEU A 164 1.31 19.95 -0.92
CA LEU A 164 -0.15 20.07 -0.97
C LEU A 164 -0.86 19.60 0.30
N ASN A 165 -0.12 19.10 1.29
CA ASN A 165 -0.64 18.54 2.54
C ASN A 165 -1.76 17.49 2.33
N ASN A 166 -1.60 16.62 1.33
CA ASN A 166 -2.59 15.59 1.02
C ASN A 166 -2.43 14.40 1.96
N GLN A 167 -3.20 14.37 3.04
CA GLN A 167 -3.21 13.28 4.02
C GLN A 167 -4.27 12.20 3.74
N LYS A 168 -4.85 12.17 2.53
CA LYS A 168 -5.92 11.23 2.17
C LYS A 168 -5.40 9.98 1.46
N ILE A 169 -4.12 9.96 1.10
CA ILE A 169 -3.48 8.81 0.45
C ILE A 169 -3.24 7.74 1.50
N VAL A 170 -3.68 6.53 1.21
CA VAL A 170 -3.45 5.36 2.07
C VAL A 170 -2.09 4.76 1.71
N SER A 171 -1.17 4.79 2.65
CA SER A 171 0.18 4.20 2.48
C SER A 171 0.23 2.70 2.75
N GLY A 172 -0.81 2.15 3.36
CA GLY A 172 -0.92 0.73 3.69
C GLY A 172 -2.00 0.46 4.73
N GLY A 173 -2.02 -0.74 5.26
CA GLY A 173 -2.98 -1.16 6.26
C GLY A 173 -3.28 -2.65 6.20
N TYR A 174 -4.28 -3.07 6.94
CA TYR A 174 -4.67 -4.47 7.02
C TYR A 174 -6.15 -4.65 7.33
N GLU A 175 -6.72 -5.73 6.82
CA GLU A 175 -8.05 -6.19 7.19
C GLU A 175 -8.04 -6.69 8.63
N GLN A 176 -9.09 -6.36 9.39
CA GLN A 176 -9.18 -6.82 10.78
C GLN A 176 -9.63 -8.28 10.81
N SER A 177 -8.85 -9.13 11.49
CA SER A 177 -9.17 -10.55 11.68
C SER A 177 -10.34 -10.81 12.66
N ARG A 178 -10.86 -9.76 13.29
CA ARG A 178 -12.01 -9.86 14.20
C ARG A 178 -13.27 -10.19 13.42
N SER A 179 -14.05 -11.16 13.92
CA SER A 179 -15.39 -11.41 13.43
C SER A 179 -16.38 -10.39 14.01
N ASN A 180 -17.40 -10.06 13.22
CA ASN A 180 -18.49 -9.18 13.62
C ASN A 180 -19.69 -9.94 14.22
N TYR A 181 -19.54 -11.24 14.49
CA TYR A 181 -20.56 -12.06 15.11
C TYR A 181 -19.96 -12.96 16.19
N THR A 182 -20.82 -13.46 17.06
CA THR A 182 -20.49 -14.48 18.03
C THR A 182 -21.47 -15.64 17.90
N ILE A 183 -20.99 -16.86 18.11
CA ILE A 183 -21.86 -18.04 18.17
C ILE A 183 -22.22 -18.27 19.64
N ASN A 184 -23.52 -18.32 19.92
CA ASN A 184 -24.00 -18.78 21.22
C ASN A 184 -23.73 -20.29 21.32
N ARG A 185 -22.88 -20.68 22.26
CA ARG A 185 -22.46 -22.07 22.39
C ARG A 185 -23.60 -23.02 22.83
N ALA A 186 -24.61 -22.52 23.52
CA ALA A 186 -25.73 -23.33 23.99
C ALA A 186 -26.78 -23.59 22.91
N THR A 187 -27.00 -22.61 22.01
CA THR A 187 -28.04 -22.69 21.00
C THR A 187 -27.52 -22.86 19.58
N GLY A 188 -26.22 -22.70 19.35
CA GLY A 188 -25.61 -22.65 18.01
C GLY A 188 -25.97 -21.39 17.20
N ALA A 189 -26.79 -20.49 17.73
CA ALA A 189 -27.23 -19.30 17.03
C ALA A 189 -26.10 -18.28 16.89
N ALA A 190 -25.93 -17.75 15.68
CA ALA A 190 -25.00 -16.66 15.42
C ALA A 190 -25.69 -15.31 15.73
N THR A 191 -24.99 -14.47 16.49
CA THR A 191 -25.39 -13.07 16.74
C THR A 191 -24.40 -12.12 16.11
N THR A 192 -24.86 -11.19 15.30
CA THR A 192 -24.02 -10.13 14.73
C THR A 192 -23.64 -9.11 15.78
N ARG A 193 -22.40 -8.65 15.77
CA ARG A 193 -21.97 -7.50 16.55
C ARG A 193 -22.45 -6.20 15.87
N ALA A 194 -22.61 -5.15 16.69
CA ALA A 194 -22.97 -3.81 16.18
C ALA A 194 -21.93 -3.22 15.22
N TYR A 195 -20.65 -3.62 15.31
CA TYR A 195 -19.55 -3.14 14.48
C TYR A 195 -19.04 -4.22 13.53
N ASP A 196 -19.02 -3.88 12.26
CA ASP A 196 -18.62 -4.77 11.17
C ASP A 196 -17.10 -4.66 10.91
N PHE A 197 -16.32 -5.47 11.62
CA PHE A 197 -14.87 -5.40 11.60
C PHE A 197 -14.26 -5.76 10.24
N TYR A 198 -14.81 -6.70 9.49
CA TYR A 198 -14.22 -7.16 8.23
C TYR A 198 -14.38 -6.13 7.10
N ARG A 199 -15.41 -5.25 7.18
CA ARG A 199 -15.60 -4.13 6.25
C ARG A 199 -14.85 -2.87 6.63
N ASN A 200 -14.23 -2.86 7.81
CA ASN A 200 -13.52 -1.69 8.35
C ASN A 200 -12.03 -2.00 8.55
N PRO A 201 -11.23 -2.02 7.49
CA PRO A 201 -9.79 -2.27 7.60
C PRO A 201 -9.12 -1.13 8.37
N LYS A 202 -8.01 -1.46 9.03
CA LYS A 202 -7.10 -0.43 9.55
C LYS A 202 -6.28 0.13 8.41
N LYS A 203 -6.22 1.46 8.31
CA LYS A 203 -5.51 2.18 7.25
C LYS A 203 -4.42 3.04 7.87
N TYR A 204 -3.28 3.07 7.21
CA TYR A 204 -2.21 4.02 7.46
C TYR A 204 -2.23 5.05 6.34
N TYR A 205 -1.92 6.28 6.68
CA TYR A 205 -1.94 7.40 5.74
C TYR A 205 -0.55 7.99 5.60
N VAL A 206 -0.28 8.63 4.48
CA VAL A 206 0.93 9.40 4.30
C VAL A 206 0.97 10.57 5.29
N ASN A 207 2.17 10.97 5.69
CA ASN A 207 2.36 12.13 6.55
C ASN A 207 1.91 13.40 5.82
N GLY A 208 1.48 14.39 6.58
CA GLY A 208 1.23 15.73 6.08
C GLY A 208 2.50 16.42 5.59
N ILE A 209 2.39 17.70 5.32
CA ILE A 209 3.53 18.53 4.92
C ILE A 209 4.67 18.40 5.95
N ASN A 210 5.87 18.19 5.44
CA ASN A 210 7.09 18.11 6.25
C ASN A 210 8.22 18.86 5.55
N GLY A 211 9.09 19.52 6.31
CA GLY A 211 10.19 20.30 5.79
C GLY A 211 11.51 19.99 6.49
N MET A 212 12.60 20.05 5.73
CA MET A 212 13.96 19.88 6.22
C MET A 212 14.85 20.97 5.63
N LEU A 213 15.56 21.70 6.49
CA LEU A 213 16.60 22.64 6.09
C LEU A 213 17.98 21.97 6.27
N ASN A 214 18.75 21.95 5.22
CA ASN A 214 20.14 21.49 5.23
C ASN A 214 21.07 22.67 4.93
N VAL A 215 22.10 22.84 5.77
CA VAL A 215 23.15 23.84 5.58
C VAL A 215 24.49 23.13 5.67
N ALA A 216 25.28 23.25 4.62
CA ALA A 216 26.60 22.64 4.53
C ALA A 216 27.64 23.68 4.13
N TYR A 217 28.76 23.72 4.88
CA TYR A 217 29.94 24.52 4.56
C TYR A 217 31.08 23.58 4.25
N LYS A 218 31.76 23.84 3.13
CA LYS A 218 32.95 23.15 2.70
C LYS A 218 34.08 24.17 2.64
N PHE A 219 35.10 23.98 3.46
CA PHE A 219 36.35 24.76 3.50
C PHE A 219 37.50 24.06 2.73
#